data_aa3a32d84ee0c80e5f2a03a22a65978d
#
_entry.id   aa3a32d84ee0c80e5f2a03a22a65978d
#
_cell.length_a   1.000
_cell.length_b   1.000
_cell.length_c   1.000
_cell.angle_alpha   90.00
_cell.angle_beta   90.00
_cell.angle_gamma   90.00
#
_symmetry.space_group_name_H-M   'P 1'
#
loop_
_entity.id
_entity.type
_entity.pdbx_description
1 polymer ?
#
loop_
_entity_poly.entity_id
_entity_poly.type
_entity_poly.pdbx_seq_one_letter_code
_entity_poly.pdbx_strand_id
1 'polypeptide(L)'
;MRITELFNIQSIALDSAAADQAQIIDELVELQATHGNLTDKAAYKAAIYAREAEASTYVDNGITVPHARAACVTRPSLAALRLKTPVQYNADDDGKTDLLFMIAAPENGSLHIDMLARLMQMLMNEDFVAKLRATKTPKEFLDTIDA
;
A
#
# COMPACT_ATOMS: atom_id res chain seq x y z
N MET A 1 -1.91 -3.96 19.45
CA MET A 1 -1.49 -3.00 18.40
C MET A 1 -2.57 -2.91 17.34
N ARG A 2 -2.89 -1.70 16.90
CA ARG A 2 -3.89 -1.48 15.85
C ARG A 2 -3.21 -1.39 14.50
N ILE A 3 -3.93 -1.78 13.43
CA ILE A 3 -3.40 -1.70 12.06
C ILE A 3 -2.95 -0.28 11.74
N THR A 4 -3.68 0.73 12.22
CA THR A 4 -3.35 2.13 11.96
C THR A 4 -2.01 2.56 12.55
N GLU A 5 -1.47 1.82 13.51
CA GLU A 5 -0.13 2.09 14.04
C GLU A 5 0.98 1.78 13.05
N LEU A 6 0.70 0.99 12.01
CA LEU A 6 1.64 0.73 10.92
C LEU A 6 1.68 1.87 9.91
N PHE A 7 0.71 2.78 9.95
CA PHE A 7 0.67 3.96 9.08
C PHE A 7 1.28 5.18 9.77
N ASN A 8 1.72 6.12 8.94
CA ASN A 8 1.94 7.51 9.32
C ASN A 8 0.88 8.30 8.57
N ILE A 9 0.33 9.37 9.17
CA ILE A 9 -0.66 10.20 8.48
C ILE A 9 -0.10 10.75 7.15
N GLN A 10 1.22 10.94 7.08
CA GLN A 10 1.91 11.40 5.88
C GLN A 10 2.20 10.29 4.88
N SER A 11 1.94 9.03 5.23
CA SER A 11 2.12 7.92 4.31
C SER A 11 0.85 7.57 3.53
N ILE A 12 -0.14 8.45 3.58
CA ILE A 12 -1.42 8.29 2.89
C ILE A 12 -1.60 9.46 1.93
N ALA A 13 -1.83 9.16 0.66
CA ALA A 13 -2.14 10.18 -0.35
C ALA A 13 -3.45 9.83 -1.04
N LEU A 14 -4.35 10.79 -1.11
CA LEU A 14 -5.66 10.64 -1.75
C LEU A 14 -5.70 11.50 -3.01
N ASP A 15 -6.48 11.04 -3.99
CA ASP A 15 -6.69 11.75 -5.26
C ASP A 15 -5.39 11.97 -6.06
N SER A 16 -4.53 10.94 -6.05
CA SER A 16 -3.27 10.96 -6.80
C SER A 16 -3.52 10.93 -8.31
N ALA A 17 -2.71 11.68 -9.04
CA ALA A 17 -2.74 11.71 -10.51
C ALA A 17 -1.81 10.69 -11.15
N ALA A 18 -1.19 9.78 -10.39
CA ALA A 18 -0.33 8.74 -10.93
C ALA A 18 -1.08 7.94 -12.00
N ALA A 19 -0.46 7.72 -13.15
CA ALA A 19 -1.13 7.18 -14.33
C ALA A 19 -0.59 5.83 -14.81
N ASP A 20 0.49 5.33 -14.21
CA ASP A 20 1.07 4.04 -14.55
C ASP A 20 1.78 3.42 -13.35
N GLN A 21 2.21 2.17 -13.52
CA GLN A 21 2.88 1.44 -12.44
C GLN A 21 4.11 2.16 -11.90
N ALA A 22 4.93 2.72 -12.79
CA ALA A 22 6.17 3.40 -12.37
C ALA A 22 5.86 4.62 -11.50
N GLN A 23 4.90 5.45 -11.90
CA GLN A 23 4.50 6.62 -11.12
C GLN A 23 3.89 6.21 -9.79
N ILE A 24 3.08 5.15 -9.78
CA ILE A 24 2.46 4.63 -8.56
C ILE A 24 3.53 4.15 -7.57
N ILE A 25 4.48 3.35 -8.04
CA ILE A 25 5.54 2.82 -7.19
C ILE A 25 6.42 3.95 -6.67
N ASP A 26 6.78 4.91 -7.52
CA ASP A 26 7.58 6.06 -7.09
C ASP A 26 6.88 6.82 -5.97
N GLU A 27 5.60 7.11 -6.13
CA GLU A 27 4.85 7.86 -5.12
C GLU A 27 4.72 7.06 -3.81
N LEU A 28 4.39 5.76 -3.91
CA LEU A 28 4.26 4.91 -2.73
C LEU A 28 5.58 4.77 -1.97
N VAL A 29 6.71 4.65 -2.67
CA VAL A 29 8.02 4.58 -2.02
C VAL A 29 8.31 5.88 -1.26
N GLU A 30 8.01 7.03 -1.84
CA GLU A 30 8.16 8.31 -1.14
C GLU A 30 7.26 8.41 0.09
N LEU A 31 6.01 7.95 -0.01
CA LEU A 31 5.10 7.92 1.14
C LEU A 31 5.64 6.98 2.23
N GLN A 32 6.14 5.83 1.85
CA GLN A 32 6.71 4.86 2.78
C GLN A 32 7.91 5.46 3.51
N ALA A 33 8.74 6.25 2.81
CA ALA A 33 9.91 6.88 3.38
C ALA A 33 9.57 7.92 4.46
N THR A 34 8.33 8.44 4.49
CA THR A 34 7.92 9.41 5.52
C THR A 34 7.92 8.80 6.93
N HIS A 35 7.88 7.48 7.03
CA HIS A 35 8.00 6.78 8.31
C HIS A 35 9.40 6.81 8.91
N GLY A 36 10.41 7.15 8.11
CA GLY A 36 11.81 7.03 8.54
C GLY A 36 12.26 5.59 8.67
N ASN A 37 11.57 4.65 8.03
CA ASN A 37 11.83 3.21 8.11
C ASN A 37 12.65 2.66 6.96
N LEU A 38 12.99 3.50 5.97
CA LEU A 38 13.80 3.09 4.82
C LEU A 38 15.18 3.72 4.93
N THR A 39 16.23 2.88 4.90
CA THR A 39 17.61 3.36 4.86
C THR A 39 18.12 3.58 3.44
N ASP A 40 17.43 2.99 2.45
CA ASP A 40 17.81 3.10 1.04
C ASP A 40 16.55 2.95 0.18
N LYS A 41 16.03 4.09 -0.29
CA LYS A 41 14.80 4.11 -1.10
C LYS A 41 14.98 3.37 -2.42
N ALA A 42 16.14 3.51 -3.05
CA ALA A 42 16.40 2.83 -4.33
C ALA A 42 16.42 1.32 -4.18
N ALA A 43 17.03 0.82 -3.09
CA ALA A 43 17.05 -0.61 -2.81
C ALA A 43 15.64 -1.15 -2.53
N TYR A 44 14.84 -0.40 -1.79
CA TYR A 44 13.46 -0.80 -1.51
C TYR A 44 12.63 -0.83 -2.81
N LYS A 45 12.76 0.20 -3.63
CA LYS A 45 12.07 0.25 -4.94
C LYS A 45 12.46 -0.95 -5.80
N ALA A 46 13.75 -1.31 -5.84
CA ALA A 46 14.22 -2.48 -6.58
C ALA A 46 13.58 -3.77 -6.07
N ALA A 47 13.42 -3.90 -4.74
CA ALA A 47 12.77 -5.06 -4.14
C ALA A 47 11.28 -5.13 -4.53
N ILE A 48 10.59 -4.00 -4.60
CA ILE A 48 9.20 -3.95 -5.05
C ILE A 48 9.10 -4.42 -6.51
N TYR A 49 9.96 -3.92 -7.40
CA TYR A 49 9.93 -4.36 -8.79
C TYR A 49 10.27 -5.85 -8.95
N ALA A 50 11.22 -6.35 -8.15
CA ALA A 50 11.55 -7.77 -8.18
C ALA A 50 10.35 -8.62 -7.77
N ARG A 51 9.59 -8.19 -6.76
CA ARG A 51 8.37 -8.89 -6.34
C ARG A 51 7.28 -8.84 -7.43
N GLU A 52 7.10 -7.69 -8.06
CA GLU A 52 6.09 -7.56 -9.11
C GLU A 52 6.44 -8.41 -10.35
N ALA A 53 7.73 -8.64 -10.60
CA ALA A 53 8.16 -9.49 -11.70
C ALA A 53 7.80 -10.96 -11.50
N GLU A 54 7.57 -11.40 -10.26
CA GLU A 54 7.17 -12.77 -9.97
C GLU A 54 5.70 -13.01 -10.29
N ALA A 55 4.82 -12.09 -9.90
CA ALA A 55 3.38 -12.14 -10.16
C ALA A 55 2.77 -10.82 -9.71
N SER A 56 1.64 -10.45 -10.31
CA SER A 56 0.94 -9.23 -9.93
C SER A 56 0.49 -9.26 -8.47
N THR A 57 0.52 -8.10 -7.83
CA THR A 57 -0.01 -7.93 -6.48
C THR A 57 -1.45 -7.38 -6.48
N TYR A 58 -2.09 -7.34 -7.64
CA TYR A 58 -3.51 -7.01 -7.73
C TYR A 58 -4.32 -8.10 -7.01
N VAL A 59 -5.22 -7.66 -6.12
CA VAL A 59 -6.03 -8.58 -5.33
C VAL A 59 -7.39 -8.78 -5.97
N ASP A 60 -8.20 -7.73 -6.00
CA ASP A 60 -9.52 -7.71 -6.62
C ASP A 60 -10.17 -6.35 -6.33
N ASN A 61 -11.27 -6.06 -6.99
CA ASN A 61 -12.14 -4.91 -6.70
C ASN A 61 -11.37 -3.58 -6.71
N GLY A 62 -10.42 -3.45 -7.62
CA GLY A 62 -9.66 -2.21 -7.77
C GLY A 62 -8.52 -2.05 -6.77
N ILE A 63 -8.16 -3.10 -6.03
CA ILE A 63 -7.17 -3.03 -4.96
C ILE A 63 -5.90 -3.77 -5.36
N THR A 64 -4.75 -3.12 -5.16
CA THR A 64 -3.44 -3.72 -5.34
C THR A 64 -2.62 -3.53 -4.06
N VAL A 65 -1.81 -4.54 -3.70
CA VAL A 65 -1.06 -4.54 -2.45
C VAL A 65 0.43 -4.82 -2.75
N PRO A 66 1.16 -3.82 -3.29
CA PRO A 66 2.60 -3.99 -3.50
C PRO A 66 3.29 -4.23 -2.15
N HIS A 67 4.25 -5.16 -2.12
CA HIS A 67 4.95 -5.44 -0.87
C HIS A 67 6.33 -6.00 -1.14
N ALA A 68 7.24 -5.78 -0.18
CA ALA A 68 8.58 -6.37 -0.24
C ALA A 68 9.18 -6.46 1.15
N ARG A 69 10.02 -7.50 1.34
CA ARG A 69 10.92 -7.60 2.46
C ARG A 69 12.29 -7.17 1.99
N ALA A 70 12.96 -6.33 2.76
CA ALA A 70 14.27 -5.83 2.38
C ALA A 70 15.10 -5.46 3.62
N ALA A 71 16.41 -5.63 3.53
CA ALA A 71 17.32 -5.26 4.60
C ALA A 71 17.29 -3.75 4.90
N CYS A 72 16.92 -2.94 3.91
CA CYS A 72 16.82 -1.49 4.08
C CYS A 72 15.56 -1.03 4.82
N VAL A 73 14.64 -1.94 5.15
CA VAL A 73 13.45 -1.63 5.94
C VAL A 73 13.75 -1.92 7.41
N THR A 74 13.57 -0.91 8.27
CA THR A 74 13.91 -1.03 9.69
C THR A 74 12.75 -1.50 10.56
N ARG A 75 11.51 -1.33 10.09
CA ARG A 75 10.32 -1.77 10.82
C ARG A 75 9.15 -1.95 9.85
N PRO A 76 8.18 -2.83 10.17
CA PRO A 76 6.99 -2.98 9.32
C PRO A 76 6.22 -1.67 9.23
N SER A 77 5.79 -1.32 8.03
CA SER A 77 5.08 -0.06 7.78
C SER A 77 4.12 -0.19 6.61
N LEU A 78 3.06 0.61 6.63
CA LEU A 78 2.07 0.68 5.56
C LEU A 78 2.02 2.07 4.97
N ALA A 79 1.84 2.13 3.66
CA ALA A 79 1.51 3.35 2.94
C ALA A 79 0.27 3.08 2.10
N ALA A 80 -0.53 4.10 1.85
CA ALA A 80 -1.74 3.96 1.04
C ALA A 80 -1.83 5.06 0.00
N LEU A 81 -2.34 4.68 -1.17
CA LEU A 81 -2.51 5.59 -2.29
C LEU A 81 -3.89 5.35 -2.88
N ARG A 82 -4.65 6.44 -3.09
CA ARG A 82 -5.91 6.38 -3.81
C ARG A 82 -5.77 7.22 -5.06
N LEU A 83 -6.07 6.61 -6.21
CA LEU A 83 -5.91 7.26 -7.50
C LEU A 83 -7.19 8.01 -7.88
N LYS A 84 -7.02 9.15 -8.53
CA LYS A 84 -8.11 9.94 -9.07
C LYS A 84 -8.84 9.17 -10.16
N THR A 85 -8.07 8.45 -11.00
CA THR A 85 -8.59 7.67 -12.12
C THR A 85 -8.01 6.27 -12.04
N PRO A 86 -8.83 5.21 -12.15
CA PRO A 86 -8.30 3.84 -12.14
C PRO A 86 -7.27 3.60 -13.24
N VAL A 87 -6.26 2.81 -12.95
CA VAL A 87 -5.11 2.55 -13.82
C VAL A 87 -4.90 1.05 -13.97
N GLN A 88 -4.52 0.61 -15.16
CA GLN A 88 -4.08 -0.76 -15.38
C GLN A 88 -2.66 -0.90 -14.78
N TYR A 89 -2.58 -1.37 -13.54
CA TYR A 89 -1.33 -1.46 -12.79
C TYR A 89 -0.36 -2.46 -13.42
N ASN A 90 -0.87 -3.65 -13.75
CA ASN A 90 -0.11 -4.68 -14.44
C ASN A 90 -0.91 -5.14 -15.64
N ALA A 91 -0.25 -5.38 -16.77
CA ALA A 91 -0.92 -5.73 -18.02
C ALA A 91 -1.77 -7.02 -17.89
N ASP A 92 -1.38 -7.92 -16.99
CA ASP A 92 -2.07 -9.20 -16.80
C ASP A 92 -3.23 -9.13 -15.79
N ASP A 93 -3.46 -7.97 -15.18
CA ASP A 93 -4.54 -7.83 -14.19
C ASP A 93 -5.91 -7.88 -14.87
N ASP A 94 -6.87 -8.53 -14.22
CA ASP A 94 -8.24 -8.62 -14.71
C ASP A 94 -9.04 -7.32 -14.54
N GLY A 95 -8.50 -6.33 -13.83
CA GLY A 95 -9.18 -5.07 -13.60
C GLY A 95 -8.21 -3.94 -13.38
N LYS A 96 -8.75 -2.73 -13.32
CA LYS A 96 -7.96 -1.53 -13.04
C LYS A 96 -7.90 -1.27 -11.56
N THR A 97 -6.83 -0.62 -11.13
CA THR A 97 -6.54 -0.31 -9.72
C THR A 97 -6.80 1.17 -9.44
N ASP A 98 -7.46 1.45 -8.33
CA ASP A 98 -7.61 2.82 -7.83
C ASP A 98 -7.22 2.96 -6.36
N LEU A 99 -6.96 1.86 -5.67
CA LEU A 99 -6.62 1.87 -4.25
C LEU A 99 -5.47 0.90 -4.00
N LEU A 100 -4.40 1.41 -3.37
CA LEU A 100 -3.21 0.61 -3.13
C LEU A 100 -2.77 0.72 -1.67
N PHE A 101 -2.33 -0.43 -1.13
CA PHE A 101 -1.71 -0.52 0.19
C PHE A 101 -0.33 -1.13 0.00
N MET A 102 0.72 -0.36 0.27
CA MET A 102 2.09 -0.87 0.17
C MET A 102 2.60 -1.31 1.53
N ILE A 103 3.11 -2.53 1.59
CA ILE A 103 3.64 -3.12 2.82
C ILE A 103 5.16 -3.18 2.73
N ALA A 104 5.84 -2.54 3.69
CA ALA A 104 7.29 -2.64 3.83
C ALA A 104 7.61 -3.49 5.06
N ALA A 105 8.46 -4.50 4.89
CA ALA A 105 8.81 -5.41 5.96
C ALA A 105 10.33 -5.59 6.07
N PRO A 106 10.87 -5.63 7.30
CA PRO A 106 12.28 -5.97 7.49
C PRO A 106 12.56 -7.38 7.00
N GLU A 107 13.79 -7.61 6.53
CA GLU A 107 14.21 -8.92 6.03
C GLU A 107 14.16 -9.99 7.13
N ASN A 108 14.61 -9.64 8.34
CA ASN A 108 14.70 -10.55 9.47
C ASN A 108 13.62 -10.33 10.52
N GLY A 109 12.66 -9.43 10.28
CA GLY A 109 11.62 -9.13 11.23
C GLY A 109 10.40 -10.03 11.06
N SER A 110 9.64 -10.22 12.14
CA SER A 110 8.31 -10.79 12.01
C SER A 110 7.39 -9.69 11.47
N LEU A 111 6.61 -10.02 10.46
CA LEU A 111 5.44 -9.22 10.11
C LEU A 111 4.39 -9.46 11.19
N HIS A 112 3.60 -8.43 11.45
CA HIS A 112 2.40 -8.61 12.25
C HIS A 112 1.36 -9.31 11.38
N ILE A 113 1.60 -10.61 11.16
CA ILE A 113 0.85 -11.41 10.18
C ILE A 113 -0.66 -11.35 10.44
N ASP A 114 -1.05 -11.45 11.72
CA ASP A 114 -2.47 -11.41 12.08
C ASP A 114 -3.13 -10.08 11.73
N MET A 115 -2.40 -8.98 11.90
CA MET A 115 -2.92 -7.66 11.57
C MET A 115 -3.05 -7.46 10.07
N LEU A 116 -2.06 -7.93 9.32
CA LEU A 116 -2.10 -7.84 7.86
C LEU A 116 -3.18 -8.74 7.29
N ALA A 117 -3.36 -9.95 7.83
CA ALA A 117 -4.44 -10.84 7.44
C ALA A 117 -5.80 -10.18 7.68
N ARG A 118 -5.94 -9.49 8.83
CA ARG A 118 -7.19 -8.78 9.14
C ARG A 118 -7.43 -7.63 8.16
N LEU A 119 -6.40 -6.88 7.82
CA LEU A 119 -6.53 -5.83 6.81
C LEU A 119 -6.99 -6.42 5.48
N MET A 120 -6.37 -7.52 5.03
CA MET A 120 -6.76 -8.16 3.79
C MET A 120 -8.21 -8.64 3.81
N GLN A 121 -8.66 -9.18 4.94
CA GLN A 121 -10.08 -9.56 5.10
C GLN A 121 -11.00 -8.35 5.01
N MET A 122 -10.61 -7.23 5.63
CA MET A 122 -11.38 -5.98 5.55
C MET A 122 -11.48 -5.50 4.11
N LEU A 123 -10.41 -5.61 3.34
CA LEU A 123 -10.37 -5.18 1.94
C LEU A 123 -11.22 -6.07 1.03
N MET A 124 -11.59 -7.27 1.47
CA MET A 124 -12.53 -8.13 0.75
C MET A 124 -13.99 -7.68 0.95
N ASN A 125 -14.25 -6.81 1.91
CA ASN A 125 -15.60 -6.31 2.21
C ASN A 125 -15.86 -5.07 1.36
N GLU A 126 -16.82 -5.17 0.44
CA GLU A 126 -17.13 -4.10 -0.50
C GLU A 126 -17.64 -2.82 0.20
N ASP A 127 -18.42 -2.98 1.27
CA ASP A 127 -18.93 -1.83 2.04
C ASP A 127 -17.80 -1.07 2.72
N PHE A 128 -16.84 -1.79 3.29
CA PHE A 128 -15.66 -1.17 3.90
C PHE A 128 -14.83 -0.42 2.87
N VAL A 129 -14.59 -1.04 1.73
CA VAL A 129 -13.80 -0.42 0.65
C VAL A 129 -14.52 0.82 0.11
N ALA A 130 -15.86 0.77 -0.01
CA ALA A 130 -16.63 1.93 -0.44
C ALA A 130 -16.46 3.10 0.54
N LYS A 131 -16.42 2.81 1.85
CA LYS A 131 -16.19 3.86 2.86
C LYS A 131 -14.78 4.46 2.72
N LEU A 132 -13.78 3.63 2.47
CA LEU A 132 -12.42 4.12 2.22
C LEU A 132 -12.35 5.02 0.99
N ARG A 133 -13.06 4.65 -0.06
CA ARG A 133 -13.10 5.43 -1.30
C ARG A 133 -13.82 6.78 -1.12
N ALA A 134 -14.70 6.87 -0.14
CA ALA A 134 -15.48 8.09 0.13
C ALA A 134 -14.77 9.06 1.05
N THR A 135 -13.64 8.66 1.68
CA THR A 135 -12.93 9.53 2.61
C THR A 135 -12.29 10.71 1.88
N LYS A 136 -12.17 11.84 2.56
CA LYS A 136 -11.66 13.08 1.96
C LYS A 136 -10.31 13.50 2.53
N THR A 137 -9.91 12.96 3.67
CA THR A 137 -8.64 13.31 4.31
C THR A 137 -7.94 12.03 4.79
N PRO A 138 -6.61 12.05 4.92
CA PRO A 138 -5.88 10.93 5.49
C PRO A 138 -6.37 10.54 6.88
N LYS A 139 -6.78 11.51 7.69
CA LYS A 139 -7.34 11.23 9.02
C LYS A 139 -8.63 10.42 8.92
N GLU A 140 -9.55 10.82 8.03
CA GLU A 140 -10.79 10.06 7.81
C GLU A 140 -10.50 8.65 7.33
N PHE A 141 -9.49 8.49 6.45
CA PHE A 141 -9.06 7.20 5.95
C PHE A 141 -8.61 6.29 7.10
N LEU A 142 -7.75 6.79 7.98
CA LEU A 142 -7.29 6.05 9.15
C LEU A 142 -8.44 5.73 10.11
N ASP A 143 -9.32 6.70 10.36
CA ASP A 143 -10.46 6.50 11.25
C ASP A 143 -11.38 5.40 10.73
N THR A 144 -11.54 5.30 9.42
CA THR A 144 -12.34 4.25 8.79
C THR A 144 -11.72 2.87 9.00
N ILE A 145 -10.40 2.75 8.90
CA ILE A 145 -9.69 1.50 9.15
C ILE A 145 -9.82 1.09 10.61
N ASP A 146 -9.80 2.06 11.51
CA ASP A 146 -9.79 1.83 12.97
C ASP A 146 -11.18 1.56 13.52
N ALA A 147 -12.22 1.80 12.77
CA ALA A 147 -13.60 1.68 13.23
C ALA A 147 -14.05 0.23 13.42
#